data_d8fdaf25223fa9f145693beefc2e383e
#
_entry.id   d8fdaf25223fa9f145693beefc2e383e
#
_cell.length_a   1.000
_cell.length_b   1.000
_cell.length_c   1.000
_cell.angle_alpha   90.00
_cell.angle_beta   90.00
_cell.angle_gamma   90.00
#
_symmetry.space_group_name_H-M   'P 1'
#
loop_
_entity.id
_entity.type
_entity.pdbx_description
1 polymer ?
#
loop_
_entity_poly.entity_id
_entity_poly.type
_entity_poly.pdbx_seq_one_letter_code
_entity_poly.pdbx_strand_id
1 'polypeptide(L)'
;ELAKNNSSYVRKDVSKSDALTYFTDKQDPYKLELIDGLEDGQITFYSQGGFTDLCRGPHIPHTGFIKAIKLTNIAGAYWRGNEKNKMLTRIYGITFPQQKELDEYLVLLEEAKKRDHRKLGKELELFAFSEKVGSGLPLWLPKGAMLRERLQQFLQKAQLESGYLPVVTPHIGSKQLYVTSGHWEKYGKDSFRPITTPQEGEEFMLKPMNCPHHCEIFKSKPRSYKDLPARFAEFGTVYRYEQSGELHGLTRVRGFTQDDAHIFCTQDQVKEEFKNVIDIVLYVLKTLKFENYKAQISLRDKENRSKYIGSDENWALAEQAIIDSAKEKGLKTKAEFTITPGSEQVRYTIERDGYLDTFAEIGA
;
A
#
# COMPACT_ATOMS: atom_id res chain seq x y z
N GLU A 1 -2.68 36.09 -6.31
CA GLU A 1 -1.63 37.11 -6.49
C GLU A 1 -0.28 36.48 -6.79
N LEU A 2 0.27 35.63 -5.92
CA LEU A 2 1.57 34.94 -6.11
C LEU A 2 1.66 34.12 -7.42
N ALA A 3 0.58 33.45 -7.82
CA ALA A 3 0.53 32.72 -9.07
C ALA A 3 0.64 33.61 -10.30
N LYS A 4 0.12 34.83 -10.23
CA LYS A 4 0.19 35.82 -11.32
C LYS A 4 1.60 36.39 -11.50
N ASN A 5 2.41 36.39 -10.46
CA ASN A 5 3.77 36.95 -10.47
C ASN A 5 4.78 36.10 -11.19
N ASN A 6 4.41 34.87 -11.60
CA ASN A 6 5.31 33.90 -12.28
C ASN A 6 6.66 33.71 -11.55
N SER A 7 6.65 33.75 -10.21
CA SER A 7 7.88 33.64 -9.41
C SER A 7 8.51 32.25 -9.62
N SER A 8 9.76 32.23 -10.01
CA SER A 8 10.52 31.01 -10.23
C SER A 8 10.83 30.31 -8.90
N TYR A 9 10.83 28.97 -8.93
CA TYR A 9 11.41 28.16 -7.86
C TYR A 9 12.88 27.92 -8.15
N VAL A 10 13.75 28.37 -7.27
CA VAL A 10 15.20 28.25 -7.40
C VAL A 10 15.70 27.21 -6.41
N ARG A 11 16.30 26.14 -6.92
CA ARG A 11 16.99 25.11 -6.12
C ARG A 11 18.43 25.56 -5.84
N LYS A 12 18.86 25.38 -4.60
CA LYS A 12 20.26 25.60 -4.18
C LYS A 12 20.72 24.43 -3.31
N ASP A 13 21.83 23.83 -3.67
CA ASP A 13 22.54 22.89 -2.80
C ASP A 13 23.29 23.70 -1.74
N VAL A 14 23.19 23.29 -0.48
CA VAL A 14 23.66 24.07 0.68
C VAL A 14 24.49 23.13 1.57
N SER A 15 25.57 23.64 2.13
CA SER A 15 26.33 22.92 3.14
C SER A 15 25.54 22.75 4.43
N LYS A 16 25.83 21.70 5.22
CA LYS A 16 25.17 21.48 6.50
C LYS A 16 25.38 22.66 7.45
N SER A 17 26.57 23.25 7.46
CA SER A 17 26.88 24.42 8.29
C SER A 17 26.06 25.65 7.92
N ASP A 18 25.93 25.97 6.63
CA ASP A 18 25.13 27.11 6.17
C ASP A 18 23.64 26.89 6.44
N ALA A 19 23.15 25.66 6.27
CA ALA A 19 21.77 25.31 6.56
C ALA A 19 21.44 25.43 8.05
N LEU A 20 22.32 24.97 8.93
CA LEU A 20 22.17 25.16 10.38
C LEU A 20 22.16 26.64 10.76
N THR A 21 23.10 27.42 10.23
CA THR A 21 23.16 28.85 10.47
C THR A 21 21.84 29.54 10.05
N TYR A 22 21.37 29.27 8.82
CA TYR A 22 20.15 29.87 8.28
C TYR A 22 18.90 29.59 9.15
N PHE A 23 18.70 28.35 9.59
CA PHE A 23 17.53 28.00 10.40
C PHE A 23 17.71 28.34 11.89
N THR A 24 18.94 28.54 12.38
CA THR A 24 19.20 29.12 13.70
C THR A 24 18.76 30.57 13.72
N ASP A 25 19.13 31.37 12.71
CA ASP A 25 18.69 32.76 12.57
C ASP A 25 17.17 32.90 12.42
N LYS A 26 16.54 31.92 11.78
CA LYS A 26 15.08 31.80 11.65
C LYS A 26 14.38 31.28 12.92
N GLN A 27 15.10 30.82 13.91
CA GLN A 27 14.59 30.19 15.14
C GLN A 27 13.62 29.04 14.85
N ASP A 28 13.94 28.19 13.86
CA ASP A 28 13.13 27.05 13.47
C ASP A 28 13.72 25.73 14.02
N PRO A 29 13.31 25.29 15.22
CA PRO A 29 13.87 24.09 15.84
C PRO A 29 13.52 22.83 15.06
N TYR A 30 12.43 22.82 14.32
CA TYR A 30 12.00 21.64 13.55
C TYR A 30 12.90 21.40 12.34
N LYS A 31 13.31 22.47 11.65
CA LYS A 31 14.26 22.37 10.53
C LYS A 31 15.65 22.02 11.02
N LEU A 32 16.09 22.57 12.15
CA LEU A 32 17.37 22.20 12.76
C LEU A 32 17.42 20.70 13.09
N GLU A 33 16.36 20.16 13.72
CA GLU A 33 16.26 18.73 14.00
C GLU A 33 16.26 17.86 12.73
N LEU A 34 15.63 18.32 11.62
CA LEU A 34 15.67 17.59 10.35
C LEU A 34 17.07 17.60 9.73
N ILE A 35 17.76 18.76 9.76
CA ILE A 35 19.10 18.91 9.19
C ILE A 35 20.12 18.07 9.95
N ASP A 36 19.97 17.92 11.27
CA ASP A 36 20.86 17.12 12.09
C ASP A 36 20.95 15.66 11.58
N GLY A 37 19.83 15.11 11.15
CA GLY A 37 19.73 13.76 10.57
C GLY A 37 20.14 13.63 9.09
N LEU A 38 20.59 14.71 8.43
CA LEU A 38 21.03 14.70 7.02
C LEU A 38 22.56 14.76 6.92
N GLU A 39 23.08 14.09 5.89
CA GLU A 39 24.49 14.19 5.54
C GLU A 39 24.79 15.43 4.71
N ASP A 40 26.02 15.92 4.77
CA ASP A 40 26.47 17.02 3.91
C ASP A 40 26.44 16.60 2.44
N GLY A 41 25.99 17.50 1.56
CA GLY A 41 25.75 17.19 0.15
C GLY A 41 24.33 16.65 -0.16
N GLN A 42 23.49 16.37 0.87
CA GLN A 42 22.10 15.96 0.68
C GLN A 42 21.09 17.09 1.00
N ILE A 43 21.58 18.27 1.32
CA ILE A 43 20.76 19.38 1.80
C ILE A 43 20.49 20.35 0.66
N THR A 44 19.20 20.55 0.36
CA THR A 44 18.76 21.45 -0.68
C THR A 44 17.72 22.44 -0.15
N PHE A 45 17.89 23.70 -0.57
CA PHE A 45 16.92 24.74 -0.35
C PHE A 45 16.15 25.04 -1.63
N TYR A 46 14.90 25.40 -1.49
CA TYR A 46 14.12 25.98 -2.55
C TYR A 46 13.64 27.37 -2.15
N SER A 47 13.88 28.32 -3.04
CA SER A 47 13.48 29.72 -2.87
C SER A 47 12.40 30.09 -3.88
N GLN A 48 11.40 30.82 -3.45
CA GLN A 48 10.35 31.40 -4.28
C GLN A 48 10.06 32.82 -3.81
N GLY A 49 10.49 33.82 -4.59
CA GLY A 49 10.46 35.20 -4.15
C GLY A 49 11.29 35.40 -2.88
N GLY A 50 10.68 35.99 -1.85
CA GLY A 50 11.32 36.20 -0.54
C GLY A 50 11.24 34.98 0.42
N PHE A 51 10.65 33.88 0.01
CA PHE A 51 10.50 32.67 0.84
C PHE A 51 11.54 31.62 0.46
N THR A 52 12.23 31.09 1.46
CA THR A 52 13.20 29.99 1.27
C THR A 52 13.00 28.94 2.35
N ASP A 53 12.99 27.66 1.94
CA ASP A 53 12.82 26.55 2.86
C ASP A 53 13.67 25.34 2.49
N LEU A 54 13.89 24.45 3.47
CA LEU A 54 14.49 23.13 3.32
C LEU A 54 13.51 22.22 2.55
N CYS A 55 13.90 21.74 1.36
CA CYS A 55 13.06 20.88 0.56
C CYS A 55 13.88 20.00 -0.39
N ARG A 56 13.49 18.72 -0.54
CA ARG A 56 14.12 17.80 -1.49
C ARG A 56 13.73 18.09 -2.94
N GLY A 57 12.56 18.71 -3.15
CA GLY A 57 11.98 18.83 -4.49
C GLY A 57 11.48 17.49 -5.06
N PRO A 58 11.25 17.40 -6.38
CA PRO A 58 11.26 18.53 -7.31
C PRO A 58 10.10 19.51 -7.11
N HIS A 59 10.23 20.72 -7.67
CA HIS A 59 9.16 21.70 -7.73
C HIS A 59 8.82 22.06 -9.18
N ILE A 60 7.63 22.62 -9.39
CA ILE A 60 7.27 23.26 -10.67
C ILE A 60 8.24 24.41 -10.96
N PRO A 61 8.51 24.72 -12.24
CA PRO A 61 9.48 25.78 -12.59
C PRO A 61 9.14 27.15 -12.02
N HIS A 62 7.87 27.52 -12.02
CA HIS A 62 7.38 28.81 -11.48
C HIS A 62 5.92 28.74 -11.06
N THR A 63 5.49 29.68 -10.24
CA THR A 63 4.12 29.74 -9.69
C THR A 63 3.02 29.93 -10.72
N GLY A 64 3.35 30.39 -11.93
CA GLY A 64 2.39 30.58 -13.03
C GLY A 64 1.70 29.32 -13.53
N PHE A 65 2.22 28.12 -13.20
CA PHE A 65 1.53 26.86 -13.45
C PHE A 65 0.32 26.65 -12.53
N ILE A 66 0.26 27.32 -11.40
CA ILE A 66 -0.84 27.24 -10.44
C ILE A 66 -1.97 28.16 -10.90
N LYS A 67 -2.90 27.61 -11.69
CA LYS A 67 -4.05 28.41 -12.21
C LYS A 67 -5.26 28.36 -11.27
N ALA A 68 -5.45 27.24 -10.62
CA ALA A 68 -6.57 27.02 -9.70
C ALA A 68 -6.05 26.45 -8.37
N ILE A 69 -6.50 26.99 -7.25
CA ILE A 69 -6.10 26.55 -5.90
C ILE A 69 -7.29 26.58 -4.95
N LYS A 70 -7.38 25.60 -4.09
CA LYS A 70 -8.34 25.54 -2.98
C LYS A 70 -7.65 25.05 -1.73
N LEU A 71 -7.76 25.79 -0.63
CA LEU A 71 -7.46 25.27 0.71
C LEU A 71 -8.66 24.42 1.16
N THR A 72 -8.38 23.17 1.51
CA THR A 72 -9.44 22.17 1.73
C THR A 72 -9.71 21.91 3.20
N ASN A 73 -8.66 21.88 4.04
CA ASN A 73 -8.80 21.53 5.45
C ASN A 73 -7.64 22.09 6.28
N ILE A 74 -7.89 22.17 7.60
CA ILE A 74 -6.88 22.42 8.64
C ILE A 74 -7.00 21.30 9.68
N ALA A 75 -5.88 20.71 10.08
CA ALA A 75 -5.86 19.65 11.08
C ALA A 75 -4.62 19.77 11.98
N GLY A 76 -4.72 19.25 13.20
CA GLY A 76 -3.56 19.00 14.06
C GLY A 76 -2.73 17.84 13.54
N ALA A 77 -1.41 17.93 13.67
CA ALA A 77 -0.50 16.85 13.34
C ALA A 77 0.67 16.87 14.34
N TYR A 78 0.89 15.76 15.02
CA TYR A 78 2.04 15.64 15.89
C TYR A 78 3.34 15.63 15.10
N TRP A 79 4.35 16.34 15.60
CA TRP A 79 5.67 16.35 14.98
C TRP A 79 6.22 14.93 14.86
N ARG A 80 6.66 14.55 13.66
CA ARG A 80 7.11 13.20 13.29
C ARG A 80 6.10 12.07 13.57
N GLY A 81 4.81 12.40 13.64
CA GLY A 81 3.76 11.40 13.89
C GLY A 81 3.74 10.82 15.31
N ASN A 82 4.54 11.36 16.23
CA ASN A 82 4.59 10.90 17.61
C ASN A 82 3.71 11.76 18.50
N GLU A 83 2.72 11.15 19.13
CA GLU A 83 1.74 11.84 20.01
C GLU A 83 2.37 12.52 21.25
N LYS A 84 3.60 12.13 21.61
CA LYS A 84 4.36 12.77 22.70
C LYS A 84 5.02 14.08 22.28
N ASN A 85 5.13 14.33 20.99
CA ASN A 85 5.72 15.54 20.44
C ASN A 85 4.68 16.64 20.33
N LYS A 86 5.15 17.86 20.07
CA LYS A 86 4.29 19.02 19.90
C LYS A 86 3.32 18.83 18.72
N MET A 87 2.07 19.19 18.96
CA MET A 87 1.07 19.24 17.91
C MET A 87 1.26 20.51 17.08
N LEU A 88 1.41 20.35 15.78
CA LEU A 88 1.51 21.42 14.79
C LEU A 88 0.20 21.55 14.02
N THR A 89 0.00 22.68 13.37
CA THR A 89 -1.13 22.92 12.46
C THR A 89 -0.74 22.54 11.05
N ARG A 90 -1.47 21.61 10.43
CA ARG A 90 -1.30 21.19 9.04
C ARG A 90 -2.42 21.79 8.19
N ILE A 91 -2.04 22.54 7.18
CA ILE A 91 -2.98 23.15 6.20
C ILE A 91 -2.93 22.30 4.94
N TYR A 92 -4.10 21.84 4.49
CA TYR A 92 -4.26 21.05 3.26
C TYR A 92 -4.77 21.95 2.14
N GLY A 93 -4.20 21.79 0.97
CA GLY A 93 -4.61 22.48 -0.22
C GLY A 93 -4.42 21.62 -1.46
N ILE A 94 -5.10 21.97 -2.53
CA ILE A 94 -4.99 21.30 -3.81
C ILE A 94 -4.90 22.35 -4.93
N THR A 95 -4.15 22.03 -5.98
CA THR A 95 -3.97 22.88 -7.14
C THR A 95 -4.20 22.10 -8.43
N PHE A 96 -4.70 22.81 -9.46
CA PHE A 96 -4.86 22.28 -10.80
C PHE A 96 -4.39 23.30 -11.85
N PRO A 97 -3.98 22.84 -13.04
CA PRO A 97 -3.64 23.70 -14.16
C PRO A 97 -4.81 24.53 -14.67
N GLN A 98 -6.06 24.06 -14.48
CA GLN A 98 -7.28 24.74 -14.93
C GLN A 98 -8.36 24.74 -13.85
N GLN A 99 -9.15 25.83 -13.80
CA GLN A 99 -10.25 25.96 -12.84
C GLN A 99 -11.30 24.85 -13.01
N LYS A 100 -11.60 24.46 -14.24
CA LYS A 100 -12.55 23.38 -14.54
C LYS A 100 -12.16 22.06 -13.87
N GLU A 101 -10.89 21.69 -13.93
CA GLU A 101 -10.37 20.46 -13.30
C GLU A 101 -10.50 20.51 -11.77
N LEU A 102 -10.24 21.68 -11.17
CA LEU A 102 -10.47 21.87 -9.75
C LEU A 102 -11.95 21.71 -9.37
N ASP A 103 -12.85 22.30 -10.16
CA ASP A 103 -14.30 22.23 -9.90
C ASP A 103 -14.80 20.78 -10.02
N GLU A 104 -14.39 20.05 -11.06
CA GLU A 104 -14.68 18.62 -11.24
C GLU A 104 -14.17 17.79 -10.06
N TYR A 105 -12.95 18.05 -9.61
CA TYR A 105 -12.38 17.36 -8.45
C TYR A 105 -13.12 17.68 -7.14
N LEU A 106 -13.55 18.91 -6.93
CA LEU A 106 -14.34 19.28 -5.75
C LEU A 106 -15.70 18.58 -5.74
N VAL A 107 -16.36 18.44 -6.89
CA VAL A 107 -17.58 17.63 -7.03
C VAL A 107 -17.31 16.17 -6.67
N LEU A 108 -16.21 15.61 -7.16
CA LEU A 108 -15.80 14.23 -6.85
C LEU A 108 -15.55 14.04 -5.34
N LEU A 109 -14.92 15.00 -4.68
CA LEU A 109 -14.72 14.99 -3.23
C LEU A 109 -16.05 14.99 -2.44
N GLU A 110 -17.01 15.81 -2.87
CA GLU A 110 -18.32 15.85 -2.22
C GLU A 110 -19.10 14.53 -2.42
N GLU A 111 -19.03 13.95 -3.62
CA GLU A 111 -19.60 12.62 -3.86
C GLU A 111 -18.92 11.52 -3.04
N ALA A 112 -17.59 11.59 -2.89
CA ALA A 112 -16.84 10.67 -2.04
C ALA A 112 -17.28 10.76 -0.56
N LYS A 113 -17.50 11.99 -0.04
CA LYS A 113 -18.00 12.18 1.32
C LYS A 113 -19.39 11.56 1.54
N LYS A 114 -20.28 11.66 0.54
CA LYS A 114 -21.61 11.03 0.61
C LYS A 114 -21.53 9.50 0.69
N ARG A 115 -20.51 8.93 0.05
CA ARG A 115 -20.25 7.47 -0.02
C ARG A 115 -19.26 6.98 1.04
N ASP A 116 -18.89 7.82 2.01
CA ASP A 116 -17.98 7.41 3.08
C ASP A 116 -18.58 6.21 3.83
N HIS A 117 -17.85 5.10 3.84
CA HIS A 117 -18.30 3.85 4.46
C HIS A 117 -18.60 4.00 5.96
N ARG A 118 -17.94 4.93 6.67
CA ARG A 118 -18.20 5.20 8.09
C ARG A 118 -19.58 5.82 8.29
N LYS A 119 -19.95 6.74 7.39
CA LYS A 119 -21.27 7.36 7.37
C LYS A 119 -22.34 6.32 7.01
N LEU A 120 -22.18 5.66 5.86
CA LEU A 120 -23.11 4.64 5.39
C LEU A 120 -23.22 3.46 6.36
N GLY A 121 -22.10 3.02 6.94
CA GLY A 121 -22.07 1.95 7.93
C GLY A 121 -22.91 2.23 9.16
N LYS A 122 -22.88 3.49 9.65
CA LYS A 122 -23.71 3.95 10.76
C LYS A 122 -25.17 4.10 10.36
N GLU A 123 -25.46 4.77 9.23
CA GLU A 123 -26.82 5.03 8.75
C GLU A 123 -27.57 3.72 8.41
N LEU A 124 -26.88 2.76 7.83
CA LEU A 124 -27.43 1.46 7.44
C LEU A 124 -27.31 0.39 8.53
N GLU A 125 -26.71 0.70 9.67
CA GLU A 125 -26.50 -0.22 10.80
C GLU A 125 -25.70 -1.47 10.37
N LEU A 126 -24.57 -1.27 9.67
CA LEU A 126 -23.75 -2.38 9.16
C LEU A 126 -22.68 -2.82 10.16
N PHE A 127 -22.03 -1.87 10.83
CA PHE A 127 -20.99 -2.15 11.81
C PHE A 127 -20.87 -1.03 12.86
N ALA A 128 -20.22 -1.33 13.96
CA ALA A 128 -19.93 -0.39 15.03
C ALA A 128 -18.52 -0.61 15.60
N PHE A 129 -18.00 0.40 16.26
CA PHE A 129 -16.78 0.30 17.07
C PHE A 129 -17.14 0.57 18.54
N SER A 130 -16.47 -0.09 19.46
CA SER A 130 -16.63 0.08 20.90
C SER A 130 -15.25 0.19 21.58
N GLU A 131 -15.06 1.19 22.42
CA GLU A 131 -13.86 1.33 23.22
C GLU A 131 -13.63 0.14 24.15
N LYS A 132 -14.72 -0.48 24.63
CA LYS A 132 -14.65 -1.67 25.50
C LYS A 132 -14.16 -2.91 24.76
N VAL A 133 -14.41 -3.02 23.46
CA VAL A 133 -13.89 -4.11 22.61
C VAL A 133 -12.46 -3.82 22.20
N GLY A 134 -12.15 -2.55 21.96
CA GLY A 134 -10.83 -2.08 21.58
C GLY A 134 -10.83 -1.37 20.23
N SER A 135 -9.93 -0.42 20.08
CA SER A 135 -9.78 0.38 18.87
C SER A 135 -9.34 -0.48 17.70
N GLY A 136 -9.98 -0.28 16.53
CA GLY A 136 -9.67 -1.01 15.30
C GLY A 136 -10.21 -2.45 15.25
N LEU A 137 -11.14 -2.82 16.15
CA LEU A 137 -11.83 -4.10 16.16
C LEU A 137 -13.31 -3.87 15.85
N PRO A 138 -13.75 -4.02 14.58
CA PRO A 138 -15.12 -3.75 14.17
C PRO A 138 -16.07 -4.83 14.67
N LEU A 139 -17.23 -4.39 15.17
CA LEU A 139 -18.39 -5.23 15.47
C LEU A 139 -19.31 -5.23 14.27
N TRP A 140 -19.53 -6.37 13.64
CA TRP A 140 -20.46 -6.51 12.55
C TRP A 140 -21.89 -6.64 13.11
N LEU A 141 -22.74 -5.69 12.78
CA LEU A 141 -24.15 -5.71 13.17
C LEU A 141 -24.95 -6.67 12.26
N PRO A 142 -26.18 -7.07 12.60
CA PRO A 142 -26.91 -8.10 11.86
C PRO A 142 -27.00 -7.88 10.35
N LYS A 143 -27.27 -6.65 9.90
CA LYS A 143 -27.32 -6.33 8.45
C LYS A 143 -25.94 -6.45 7.80
N GLY A 144 -24.90 -5.97 8.48
CA GLY A 144 -23.54 -6.05 8.00
C GLY A 144 -23.00 -7.49 7.97
N ALA A 145 -23.32 -8.27 9.00
CA ALA A 145 -22.96 -9.70 9.05
C ALA A 145 -23.61 -10.48 7.90
N MET A 146 -24.89 -10.22 7.62
CA MET A 146 -25.59 -10.84 6.49
C MET A 146 -25.02 -10.42 5.13
N LEU A 147 -24.69 -9.14 4.95
CA LEU A 147 -24.03 -8.67 3.73
C LEU A 147 -22.68 -9.35 3.53
N ARG A 148 -21.87 -9.41 4.59
CA ARG A 148 -20.57 -10.10 4.59
C ARG A 148 -20.72 -11.58 4.22
N GLU A 149 -21.66 -12.28 4.82
CA GLU A 149 -21.94 -13.69 4.55
C GLU A 149 -22.28 -13.92 3.06
N ARG A 150 -23.14 -13.11 2.49
CA ARG A 150 -23.50 -13.19 1.06
C ARG A 150 -22.31 -12.97 0.13
N LEU A 151 -21.45 -12.00 0.47
CA LEU A 151 -20.22 -11.76 -0.30
C LEU A 151 -19.26 -12.95 -0.19
N GLN A 152 -19.10 -13.53 1.00
CA GLN A 152 -18.27 -14.72 1.21
C GLN A 152 -18.80 -15.92 0.42
N GLN A 153 -20.10 -16.18 0.44
CA GLN A 153 -20.72 -17.26 -0.33
C GLN A 153 -20.50 -17.10 -1.84
N PHE A 154 -20.64 -15.87 -2.35
CA PHE A 154 -20.37 -15.57 -3.75
C PHE A 154 -18.91 -15.84 -4.11
N LEU A 155 -17.96 -15.34 -3.32
CA LEU A 155 -16.53 -15.54 -3.56
C LEU A 155 -16.11 -17.00 -3.40
N GLN A 156 -16.63 -17.71 -2.39
CA GLN A 156 -16.38 -19.13 -2.18
C GLN A 156 -16.84 -19.98 -3.37
N LYS A 157 -18.00 -19.66 -3.94
CA LYS A 157 -18.49 -20.31 -5.15
C LYS A 157 -17.54 -20.10 -6.32
N ALA A 158 -17.10 -18.86 -6.55
CA ALA A 158 -16.15 -18.53 -7.61
C ALA A 158 -14.80 -19.28 -7.43
N GLN A 159 -14.32 -19.37 -6.20
CA GLN A 159 -13.09 -20.11 -5.87
C GLN A 159 -13.23 -21.60 -6.13
N LEU A 160 -14.32 -22.23 -5.68
CA LEU A 160 -14.57 -23.66 -5.91
C LEU A 160 -14.66 -23.97 -7.40
N GLU A 161 -15.39 -23.17 -8.19
CA GLU A 161 -15.49 -23.29 -9.64
C GLU A 161 -14.14 -23.12 -10.35
N SER A 162 -13.21 -22.39 -9.75
CA SER A 162 -11.84 -22.20 -10.23
C SER A 162 -10.83 -23.22 -9.68
N GLY A 163 -11.31 -24.26 -8.98
CA GLY A 163 -10.50 -25.36 -8.48
C GLY A 163 -9.75 -25.09 -7.18
N TYR A 164 -10.14 -24.09 -6.42
CA TYR A 164 -9.60 -23.88 -5.06
C TYR A 164 -10.30 -24.77 -4.05
N LEU A 165 -9.52 -25.31 -3.13
CA LEU A 165 -10.01 -26.13 -2.01
C LEU A 165 -10.11 -25.24 -0.75
N PRO A 166 -11.27 -25.24 -0.08
CA PRO A 166 -11.43 -24.43 1.13
C PRO A 166 -10.64 -25.04 2.28
N VAL A 167 -9.97 -24.17 3.04
CA VAL A 167 -9.27 -24.54 4.27
C VAL A 167 -9.69 -23.57 5.39
N VAL A 168 -9.48 -23.97 6.64
CA VAL A 168 -9.73 -23.15 7.83
C VAL A 168 -8.55 -23.31 8.77
N THR A 169 -7.98 -22.21 9.21
CA THR A 169 -6.81 -22.20 10.10
C THR A 169 -7.12 -21.47 11.42
N PRO A 170 -6.46 -21.87 12.52
CA PRO A 170 -6.68 -21.23 13.82
C PRO A 170 -6.24 -19.76 13.82
N HIS A 171 -6.82 -18.96 14.72
CA HIS A 171 -6.50 -17.54 14.87
C HIS A 171 -5.15 -17.29 15.55
N ILE A 172 -4.63 -18.32 16.25
CA ILE A 172 -3.34 -18.28 16.93
C ILE A 172 -2.44 -19.38 16.40
N GLY A 173 -1.13 -19.17 16.48
CA GLY A 173 -0.14 -20.18 16.15
C GLY A 173 1.09 -20.02 17.01
N SER A 174 1.91 -21.07 17.13
CA SER A 174 3.19 -20.99 17.82
C SER A 174 4.05 -19.87 17.23
N LYS A 175 4.69 -19.07 18.08
CA LYS A 175 5.64 -18.03 17.65
C LYS A 175 6.73 -18.60 16.75
N GLN A 176 7.17 -19.84 17.01
CA GLN A 176 8.19 -20.51 16.21
C GLN A 176 7.78 -20.66 14.74
N LEU A 177 6.50 -20.86 14.44
CA LEU A 177 5.98 -20.90 13.06
C LEU A 177 6.30 -19.62 12.31
N TYR A 178 6.11 -18.46 12.96
CA TYR A 178 6.35 -17.15 12.37
C TYR A 178 7.84 -16.78 12.32
N VAL A 179 8.65 -17.30 13.23
CA VAL A 179 10.12 -17.19 13.17
C VAL A 179 10.64 -17.99 11.97
N THR A 180 10.24 -19.25 11.84
CA THR A 180 10.67 -20.13 10.74
C THR A 180 10.29 -19.58 9.37
N SER A 181 9.14 -18.95 9.25
CA SER A 181 8.65 -18.37 8.00
C SER A 181 9.14 -16.94 7.73
N GLY A 182 9.99 -16.36 8.60
CA GLY A 182 10.53 -15.00 8.49
C GLY A 182 9.53 -13.87 8.78
N HIS A 183 8.29 -14.20 9.12
CA HIS A 183 7.26 -13.19 9.40
C HIS A 183 7.52 -12.42 10.70
N TRP A 184 8.13 -13.07 11.70
CA TRP A 184 8.47 -12.43 12.96
C TRP A 184 9.49 -11.30 12.78
N GLU A 185 10.54 -11.53 12.01
CA GLU A 185 11.58 -10.53 11.76
C GLU A 185 11.04 -9.34 10.96
N LYS A 186 10.19 -9.63 9.98
CA LYS A 186 9.67 -8.61 9.06
C LYS A 186 8.52 -7.81 9.64
N TYR A 187 7.61 -8.44 10.38
CA TYR A 187 6.34 -7.85 10.84
C TYR A 187 6.15 -7.87 12.35
N GLY A 188 7.13 -8.35 13.13
CA GLY A 188 6.99 -8.49 14.58
C GLY A 188 6.70 -7.18 15.32
N LYS A 189 7.16 -6.04 14.77
CA LYS A 189 6.88 -4.69 15.31
C LYS A 189 5.41 -4.29 15.14
N ASP A 190 4.76 -4.75 14.08
CA ASP A 190 3.37 -4.47 13.72
C ASP A 190 2.43 -5.61 14.12
N SER A 191 2.92 -6.54 14.96
CA SER A 191 2.14 -7.65 15.49
C SER A 191 1.74 -7.40 16.94
N PHE A 192 0.64 -8.01 17.38
CA PHE A 192 0.37 -8.10 18.81
C PHE A 192 1.50 -8.85 19.51
N ARG A 193 1.79 -8.47 20.74
CA ARG A 193 2.81 -9.16 21.55
C ARG A 193 2.44 -10.63 21.69
N PRO A 194 3.44 -11.55 21.73
CA PRO A 194 3.18 -12.95 21.96
C PRO A 194 2.42 -13.19 23.26
N ILE A 195 1.54 -14.16 23.22
CA ILE A 195 0.75 -14.64 24.36
C ILE A 195 1.57 -15.73 25.04
N THR A 196 1.90 -15.54 26.30
CA THR A 196 2.55 -16.55 27.12
C THR A 196 1.51 -17.51 27.69
N THR A 197 1.87 -18.79 27.82
CA THR A 197 1.05 -19.82 28.45
C THR A 197 1.58 -20.18 29.84
N PRO A 198 0.85 -21.00 30.62
CA PRO A 198 1.37 -21.52 31.88
C PRO A 198 2.64 -22.39 31.73
N GLN A 199 2.92 -22.89 30.53
CA GLN A 199 4.13 -23.65 30.26
C GLN A 199 5.28 -22.69 29.96
N GLU A 200 6.36 -22.79 30.70
CA GLU A 200 7.54 -21.94 30.54
C GLU A 200 8.15 -22.09 29.14
N GLY A 201 8.44 -20.97 28.50
CA GLY A 201 9.04 -20.92 27.15
C GLY A 201 8.05 -21.12 26.00
N GLU A 202 6.78 -21.41 26.28
CA GLU A 202 5.76 -21.55 25.25
C GLU A 202 5.10 -20.20 24.95
N GLU A 203 5.18 -19.76 23.69
CA GLU A 203 4.60 -18.50 23.20
C GLU A 203 3.74 -18.74 21.96
N PHE A 204 2.57 -18.15 21.95
CA PHE A 204 1.66 -18.09 20.79
C PHE A 204 1.51 -16.65 20.31
N MET A 205 1.14 -16.51 19.04
CA MET A 205 0.84 -15.22 18.42
C MET A 205 -0.55 -15.24 17.78
N LEU A 206 -1.24 -14.11 17.81
CA LEU A 206 -2.34 -13.86 16.88
C LEU A 206 -1.76 -13.82 15.46
N LYS A 207 -2.33 -14.58 14.54
CA LYS A 207 -1.78 -14.67 13.18
C LYS A 207 -1.86 -13.33 12.44
N PRO A 208 -0.73 -12.79 11.97
CA PRO A 208 -0.71 -11.56 11.17
C PRO A 208 -0.96 -11.84 9.69
N MET A 209 -0.78 -13.09 9.26
CA MET A 209 -0.96 -13.61 7.90
C MET A 209 -1.33 -15.09 7.91
N ASN A 210 -1.96 -15.55 6.83
CA ASN A 210 -2.39 -16.97 6.69
C ASN A 210 -1.31 -17.86 6.07
N CYS A 211 -0.33 -17.28 5.37
CA CYS A 211 0.70 -18.00 4.60
C CYS A 211 1.37 -19.15 5.37
N PRO A 212 1.87 -18.97 6.61
CA PRO A 212 2.55 -20.04 7.33
C PRO A 212 1.66 -21.24 7.60
N HIS A 213 0.38 -21.02 7.92
CA HIS A 213 -0.59 -22.08 8.16
C HIS A 213 -0.92 -22.87 6.90
N HIS A 214 -1.08 -22.18 5.75
CA HIS A 214 -1.31 -22.86 4.46
C HIS A 214 -0.11 -23.72 4.04
N CYS A 215 1.12 -23.27 4.34
CA CYS A 215 2.32 -24.09 4.14
C CYS A 215 2.30 -25.34 5.00
N GLU A 216 1.87 -25.28 6.25
CA GLU A 216 1.73 -26.44 7.11
C GLU A 216 0.62 -27.41 6.63
N ILE A 217 -0.50 -26.88 6.12
CA ILE A 217 -1.52 -27.70 5.45
C ILE A 217 -0.93 -28.40 4.23
N PHE A 218 -0.15 -27.71 3.41
CA PHE A 218 0.51 -28.31 2.26
C PHE A 218 1.45 -29.44 2.67
N LYS A 219 2.22 -29.26 3.74
CA LYS A 219 3.14 -30.26 4.30
C LYS A 219 2.48 -31.42 5.03
N SER A 220 1.19 -31.32 5.39
CA SER A 220 0.49 -32.29 6.23
C SER A 220 0.43 -33.71 5.65
N LYS A 221 0.68 -33.86 4.34
CA LYS A 221 0.79 -35.15 3.66
C LYS A 221 1.87 -35.10 2.58
N PRO A 222 2.51 -36.25 2.26
CA PRO A 222 3.40 -36.37 1.10
C PRO A 222 2.66 -35.99 -0.19
N ARG A 223 3.34 -35.29 -1.08
CA ARG A 223 2.81 -34.85 -2.38
C ARG A 223 3.81 -35.12 -3.48
N SER A 224 3.32 -35.43 -4.66
CA SER A 224 4.13 -35.56 -5.86
C SER A 224 3.89 -34.35 -6.78
N TYR A 225 4.72 -34.18 -7.81
CA TYR A 225 4.51 -33.16 -8.83
C TYR A 225 3.16 -33.28 -9.55
N LYS A 226 2.55 -34.50 -9.54
CA LYS A 226 1.22 -34.74 -10.12
C LYS A 226 0.07 -34.15 -9.29
N ASP A 227 0.33 -33.81 -8.01
CA ASP A 227 -0.63 -33.18 -7.13
C ASP A 227 -0.64 -31.66 -7.28
N LEU A 228 0.19 -31.11 -8.19
CA LEU A 228 0.32 -29.69 -8.46
C LEU A 228 -0.41 -29.30 -9.77
N PRO A 229 -1.01 -28.13 -9.85
CA PRO A 229 -1.07 -27.11 -8.83
C PRO A 229 -2.06 -27.44 -7.70
N ALA A 230 -1.67 -27.18 -6.44
CA ALA A 230 -2.57 -27.26 -5.30
C ALA A 230 -2.98 -25.85 -4.86
N ARG A 231 -4.28 -25.58 -4.84
CA ARG A 231 -4.85 -24.25 -4.55
C ARG A 231 -5.69 -24.31 -3.28
N PHE A 232 -5.27 -23.59 -2.24
CA PHE A 232 -6.02 -23.48 -0.98
C PHE A 232 -6.55 -22.06 -0.82
N ALA A 233 -7.82 -21.95 -0.41
CA ALA A 233 -8.46 -20.67 -0.16
C ALA A 233 -9.11 -20.63 1.22
N GLU A 234 -9.04 -19.49 1.88
CA GLU A 234 -9.60 -19.27 3.21
C GLU A 234 -10.16 -17.84 3.33
N PHE A 235 -11.32 -17.71 3.99
CA PHE A 235 -11.69 -16.44 4.59
C PHE A 235 -10.98 -16.30 5.93
N GLY A 236 -9.68 -16.00 5.86
CA GLY A 236 -8.78 -16.02 7.01
C GLY A 236 -8.80 -14.71 7.78
N THR A 237 -9.14 -14.77 9.08
CA THR A 237 -9.05 -13.60 9.95
C THR A 237 -7.63 -13.42 10.44
N VAL A 238 -7.08 -12.22 10.24
CA VAL A 238 -5.73 -11.84 10.65
C VAL A 238 -5.75 -10.63 11.57
N TYR A 239 -4.68 -10.46 12.33
CA TYR A 239 -4.57 -9.43 13.36
C TYR A 239 -3.25 -8.68 13.24
N ARG A 240 -3.32 -7.35 13.19
CA ARG A 240 -2.16 -6.47 13.10
C ARG A 240 -2.25 -5.36 14.12
N TYR A 241 -1.18 -5.06 14.82
CA TYR A 241 -1.17 -3.98 15.79
C TYR A 241 -0.90 -2.65 15.09
N GLU A 242 -1.91 -2.16 14.37
CA GLU A 242 -1.85 -0.83 13.76
C GLU A 242 -1.83 0.25 14.84
N GLN A 243 -1.03 1.30 14.62
CA GLN A 243 -0.95 2.42 15.57
C GLN A 243 -2.30 3.16 15.65
N SER A 244 -2.65 3.66 16.84
CA SER A 244 -3.96 4.30 17.07
C SER A 244 -4.24 5.47 16.10
N GLY A 245 -3.21 6.26 15.77
CA GLY A 245 -3.33 7.39 14.83
C GLY A 245 -3.52 7.00 13.36
N GLU A 246 -3.34 5.74 13.02
CA GLU A 246 -3.49 5.23 11.65
C GLU A 246 -4.85 4.56 11.41
N LEU A 247 -5.58 4.23 12.47
CA LEU A 247 -6.88 3.56 12.37
C LEU A 247 -7.90 4.42 11.63
N HIS A 248 -8.58 3.82 10.64
CA HIS A 248 -9.53 4.56 9.81
C HIS A 248 -10.70 3.69 9.33
N GLY A 249 -11.83 3.77 10.04
CA GLY A 249 -13.04 3.01 9.71
C GLY A 249 -12.74 1.53 9.51
N LEU A 250 -13.20 0.95 8.40
CA LEU A 250 -12.88 -0.42 7.98
C LEU A 250 -11.65 -0.52 7.07
N THR A 251 -11.06 0.60 6.65
CA THR A 251 -9.91 0.58 5.72
C THR A 251 -8.58 0.33 6.42
N ARG A 252 -8.47 0.68 7.71
CA ARG A 252 -7.33 0.34 8.54
C ARG A 252 -7.78 -0.06 9.94
N VAL A 253 -7.68 -1.35 10.22
CA VAL A 253 -8.21 -2.02 11.42
C VAL A 253 -7.18 -2.97 12.01
N ARG A 254 -7.39 -3.41 13.25
CA ARG A 254 -6.51 -4.36 13.95
C ARG A 254 -6.93 -5.82 13.78
N GLY A 255 -8.16 -6.07 13.34
CA GLY A 255 -8.65 -7.40 13.03
C GLY A 255 -9.54 -7.37 11.79
N PHE A 256 -9.25 -8.18 10.79
CA PHE A 256 -10.00 -8.24 9.55
C PHE A 256 -9.91 -9.64 8.91
N THR A 257 -10.90 -9.95 8.09
CA THR A 257 -10.92 -11.21 7.34
C THR A 257 -10.51 -10.94 5.89
N GLN A 258 -9.56 -11.72 5.41
CA GLN A 258 -9.11 -11.69 4.04
C GLN A 258 -9.74 -12.85 3.27
N ASP A 259 -10.14 -12.59 2.03
CA ASP A 259 -10.28 -13.59 1.00
C ASP A 259 -8.88 -13.92 0.48
N ASP A 260 -8.26 -14.92 1.06
CA ASP A 260 -6.83 -15.24 0.90
C ASP A 260 -6.66 -16.64 0.33
N ALA A 261 -5.72 -16.78 -0.60
CA ALA A 261 -5.43 -18.04 -1.24
C ALA A 261 -3.92 -18.23 -1.46
N HIS A 262 -3.49 -19.49 -1.41
CA HIS A 262 -2.11 -19.89 -1.71
C HIS A 262 -2.10 -20.99 -2.74
N ILE A 263 -1.28 -20.81 -3.77
CA ILE A 263 -1.11 -21.73 -4.88
C ILE A 263 0.28 -22.32 -4.79
N PHE A 264 0.35 -23.64 -4.71
CA PHE A 264 1.59 -24.41 -4.76
C PHE A 264 1.68 -25.03 -6.15
N CYS A 265 2.66 -24.62 -6.92
CA CYS A 265 2.80 -25.01 -8.33
C CYS A 265 4.28 -25.17 -8.73
N THR A 266 4.52 -25.83 -9.86
CA THR A 266 5.84 -25.88 -10.49
C THR A 266 6.12 -24.59 -11.26
N GLN A 267 7.39 -24.35 -11.62
CA GLN A 267 7.78 -23.12 -12.32
C GLN A 267 7.08 -22.94 -13.68
N ASP A 268 6.88 -24.03 -14.40
CA ASP A 268 6.18 -24.05 -15.70
C ASP A 268 4.68 -23.76 -15.58
N GLN A 269 4.08 -23.99 -14.41
CA GLN A 269 2.67 -23.72 -14.15
C GLN A 269 2.41 -22.27 -13.75
N VAL A 270 3.44 -21.50 -13.33
CA VAL A 270 3.28 -20.15 -12.74
C VAL A 270 2.48 -19.22 -13.67
N LYS A 271 2.80 -19.19 -14.96
CA LYS A 271 2.13 -18.31 -15.92
C LYS A 271 0.63 -18.60 -16.02
N GLU A 272 0.25 -19.87 -16.10
CA GLU A 272 -1.15 -20.27 -16.22
C GLU A 272 -1.92 -19.99 -14.93
N GLU A 273 -1.29 -20.22 -13.77
CA GLU A 273 -1.89 -19.88 -12.48
C GLU A 273 -2.14 -18.38 -12.32
N PHE A 274 -1.23 -17.51 -12.79
CA PHE A 274 -1.48 -16.06 -12.81
C PHE A 274 -2.66 -15.68 -13.70
N LYS A 275 -2.83 -16.31 -14.87
CA LYS A 275 -4.01 -16.07 -15.73
C LYS A 275 -5.30 -16.43 -15.02
N ASN A 276 -5.31 -17.59 -14.34
CA ASN A 276 -6.47 -18.04 -13.57
C ASN A 276 -6.83 -17.05 -12.44
N VAL A 277 -5.83 -16.52 -11.73
CA VAL A 277 -6.05 -15.48 -10.71
C VAL A 277 -6.63 -14.22 -11.31
N ILE A 278 -6.08 -13.75 -12.45
CA ILE A 278 -6.62 -12.57 -13.15
C ILE A 278 -8.07 -12.80 -13.56
N ASP A 279 -8.42 -13.97 -14.08
CA ASP A 279 -9.79 -14.29 -14.49
C ASP A 279 -10.78 -14.23 -13.33
N ILE A 280 -10.41 -14.76 -12.15
CA ILE A 280 -11.24 -14.66 -10.94
C ILE A 280 -11.42 -13.19 -10.54
N VAL A 281 -10.34 -12.41 -10.50
CA VAL A 281 -10.40 -10.99 -10.14
C VAL A 281 -11.32 -10.23 -11.10
N LEU A 282 -11.15 -10.43 -12.41
CA LEU A 282 -12.00 -9.77 -13.41
C LEU A 282 -13.47 -10.22 -13.31
N TYR A 283 -13.72 -11.50 -13.05
CA TYR A 283 -15.08 -12.01 -12.81
C TYR A 283 -15.74 -11.33 -11.61
N VAL A 284 -15.01 -11.22 -10.49
CA VAL A 284 -15.52 -10.56 -9.28
C VAL A 284 -15.81 -9.08 -9.53
N LEU A 285 -14.86 -8.34 -10.11
CA LEU A 285 -15.03 -6.92 -10.42
C LEU A 285 -16.22 -6.68 -11.34
N LYS A 286 -16.35 -7.48 -12.41
CA LYS A 286 -17.47 -7.41 -13.34
C LYS A 286 -18.80 -7.68 -12.67
N THR A 287 -18.90 -8.73 -11.84
CA THR A 287 -20.13 -9.11 -11.14
C THR A 287 -20.57 -8.03 -10.16
N LEU A 288 -19.63 -7.39 -9.46
CA LEU A 288 -19.87 -6.29 -8.54
C LEU A 288 -20.00 -4.92 -9.23
N LYS A 289 -19.92 -4.88 -10.57
CA LYS A 289 -20.01 -3.67 -11.40
C LYS A 289 -18.93 -2.63 -11.08
N PHE A 290 -17.74 -3.07 -10.70
CA PHE A 290 -16.58 -2.21 -10.62
C PHE A 290 -15.96 -2.05 -12.00
N GLU A 291 -16.29 -0.97 -12.71
CA GLU A 291 -15.83 -0.71 -14.06
C GLU A 291 -14.57 0.16 -14.11
N ASN A 292 -14.39 1.02 -13.08
CA ASN A 292 -13.26 1.92 -12.94
C ASN A 292 -12.23 1.35 -11.95
N TYR A 293 -11.33 0.51 -12.43
CA TYR A 293 -10.22 0.00 -11.65
C TYR A 293 -8.89 0.21 -12.39
N LYS A 294 -7.82 0.27 -11.63
CA LYS A 294 -6.47 0.33 -12.15
C LYS A 294 -5.72 -0.92 -11.70
N ALA A 295 -5.27 -1.71 -12.67
CA ALA A 295 -4.35 -2.80 -12.40
C ALA A 295 -2.92 -2.27 -12.31
N GLN A 296 -2.20 -2.63 -11.26
CA GLN A 296 -0.81 -2.25 -11.06
C GLN A 296 0.02 -3.49 -10.78
N ILE A 297 1.11 -3.65 -11.51
CA ILE A 297 2.09 -4.70 -11.27
C ILE A 297 3.18 -4.11 -10.38
N SER A 298 3.38 -4.72 -9.20
CA SER A 298 4.47 -4.37 -8.30
C SER A 298 5.66 -5.25 -8.61
N LEU A 299 6.79 -4.63 -8.96
CA LEU A 299 8.04 -5.32 -9.20
C LEU A 299 8.97 -5.18 -7.99
N ARG A 300 9.95 -6.07 -7.87
CA ARG A 300 10.99 -5.94 -6.85
C ARG A 300 11.90 -4.75 -7.15
N ASP A 301 12.41 -4.14 -6.08
CA ASP A 301 13.50 -3.17 -6.16
C ASP A 301 14.83 -3.92 -6.32
N LYS A 302 15.40 -3.88 -7.52
CA LYS A 302 16.65 -4.59 -7.86
C LYS A 302 17.87 -4.06 -7.08
N GLU A 303 17.82 -2.81 -6.63
CA GLU A 303 18.92 -2.18 -5.87
C GLU A 303 18.86 -2.52 -4.37
N ASN A 304 17.73 -3.00 -3.87
CA ASN A 304 17.52 -3.33 -2.46
C ASN A 304 17.22 -4.80 -2.23
N ARG A 305 18.17 -5.66 -2.61
CA ARG A 305 18.02 -7.12 -2.56
C ARG A 305 17.73 -7.66 -1.15
N SER A 306 18.18 -7.00 -0.11
CA SER A 306 17.97 -7.44 1.29
C SER A 306 16.51 -7.51 1.72
N LYS A 307 15.61 -6.85 1.00
CA LYS A 307 14.17 -6.88 1.27
C LYS A 307 13.46 -8.12 0.71
N TYR A 308 14.11 -8.89 -0.15
CA TYR A 308 13.48 -9.95 -0.92
C TYR A 308 14.15 -11.30 -0.65
N ILE A 309 13.33 -12.33 -0.47
CA ILE A 309 13.78 -13.71 -0.25
C ILE A 309 13.64 -14.46 -1.57
N GLY A 310 14.59 -15.34 -1.89
CA GLY A 310 14.59 -16.15 -3.10
C GLY A 310 15.70 -15.77 -4.07
N SER A 311 15.86 -16.57 -5.14
CA SER A 311 16.88 -16.32 -6.17
C SER A 311 16.40 -15.27 -7.18
N ASP A 312 17.36 -14.63 -7.86
CA ASP A 312 17.06 -13.63 -8.88
C ASP A 312 16.35 -14.25 -10.08
N GLU A 313 16.66 -15.52 -10.40
CA GLU A 313 16.03 -16.26 -11.48
C GLU A 313 14.53 -16.50 -11.18
N ASN A 314 14.20 -16.92 -9.95
CA ASN A 314 12.81 -17.12 -9.54
C ASN A 314 12.00 -15.83 -9.57
N TRP A 315 12.61 -14.73 -9.13
CA TRP A 315 11.97 -13.42 -9.22
C TRP A 315 11.74 -12.96 -10.65
N ALA A 316 12.76 -13.11 -11.52
CA ALA A 316 12.64 -12.74 -12.94
C ALA A 316 11.56 -13.56 -13.63
N LEU A 317 11.49 -14.87 -13.37
CA LEU A 317 10.47 -15.76 -13.92
C LEU A 317 9.06 -15.35 -13.47
N ALA A 318 8.88 -15.07 -12.19
CA ALA A 318 7.57 -14.66 -11.65
C ALA A 318 7.13 -13.29 -12.19
N GLU A 319 8.03 -12.30 -12.24
CA GLU A 319 7.76 -10.97 -12.78
C GLU A 319 7.39 -11.06 -14.27
N GLN A 320 8.12 -11.84 -15.06
CA GLN A 320 7.81 -12.05 -16.47
C GLN A 320 6.47 -12.76 -16.69
N ALA A 321 6.18 -13.78 -15.88
CA ALA A 321 4.92 -14.52 -15.95
C ALA A 321 3.70 -13.61 -15.69
N ILE A 322 3.80 -12.69 -14.71
CA ILE A 322 2.75 -11.70 -14.42
C ILE A 322 2.55 -10.75 -15.59
N ILE A 323 3.64 -10.20 -16.14
CA ILE A 323 3.62 -9.26 -17.28
C ILE A 323 2.97 -9.93 -18.49
N ASP A 324 3.41 -11.13 -18.85
CA ASP A 324 2.88 -11.87 -19.99
C ASP A 324 1.39 -12.21 -19.82
N SER A 325 1.00 -12.63 -18.62
CA SER A 325 -0.40 -12.93 -18.30
C SER A 325 -1.29 -11.70 -18.43
N ALA A 326 -0.83 -10.55 -17.95
CA ALA A 326 -1.55 -9.28 -18.06
C ALA A 326 -1.72 -8.85 -19.54
N LYS A 327 -0.66 -8.97 -20.34
CA LYS A 327 -0.70 -8.69 -21.80
C LYS A 327 -1.69 -9.60 -22.53
N GLU A 328 -1.63 -10.90 -22.30
CA GLU A 328 -2.52 -11.89 -22.94
C GLU A 328 -4.00 -11.67 -22.58
N LYS A 329 -4.29 -11.16 -21.39
CA LYS A 329 -5.65 -10.79 -20.96
C LYS A 329 -6.09 -9.40 -21.44
N GLY A 330 -5.27 -8.73 -22.25
CA GLY A 330 -5.59 -7.41 -22.81
C GLY A 330 -5.73 -6.31 -21.76
N LEU A 331 -5.13 -6.50 -20.59
CA LEU A 331 -5.10 -5.46 -19.55
C LEU A 331 -4.21 -4.32 -20.02
N LYS A 332 -4.83 -3.24 -20.49
CA LYS A 332 -4.13 -2.00 -20.85
C LYS A 332 -4.10 -1.07 -19.65
N THR A 333 -2.96 -0.44 -19.42
CA THR A 333 -2.88 0.65 -18.45
C THR A 333 -3.70 1.82 -18.97
N LYS A 334 -4.74 2.25 -18.23
CA LYS A 334 -5.51 3.47 -18.53
C LYS A 334 -4.87 4.73 -17.90
N ALA A 335 -3.70 4.62 -17.34
CA ALA A 335 -2.96 5.73 -16.78
C ALA A 335 -1.67 5.93 -17.57
N GLU A 336 -1.28 7.18 -17.79
CA GLU A 336 0.09 7.49 -18.18
C GLU A 336 1.04 6.78 -17.21
N PHE A 337 1.72 5.77 -17.69
CA PHE A 337 2.79 5.13 -16.96
C PHE A 337 4.03 5.97 -17.19
N THR A 338 4.20 7.01 -16.38
CA THR A 338 5.40 7.83 -16.45
C THR A 338 6.50 7.13 -15.68
N ILE A 339 7.43 6.52 -16.40
CA ILE A 339 8.70 6.08 -15.82
C ILE A 339 9.57 7.33 -15.73
N THR A 340 9.78 7.80 -14.52
CA THR A 340 10.83 8.79 -14.28
C THR A 340 12.10 7.99 -13.93
N PRO A 341 13.03 7.81 -14.87
CA PRO A 341 14.30 7.14 -14.56
C PRO A 341 15.04 7.93 -13.48
N GLY A 342 15.50 7.25 -12.44
CA GLY A 342 16.20 7.88 -11.32
C GLY A 342 17.53 8.56 -11.71
N SER A 343 18.02 8.29 -12.92
CA SER A 343 19.18 8.95 -13.51
C SER A 343 19.20 8.78 -15.03
N GLU A 344 19.97 9.61 -15.74
CA GLU A 344 20.25 9.46 -17.18
C GLU A 344 20.82 8.07 -17.50
N GLN A 345 21.60 7.49 -16.62
CA GLN A 345 22.20 6.17 -16.78
C GLN A 345 21.15 5.05 -16.79
N VAL A 346 20.11 5.17 -15.97
CA VAL A 346 18.94 4.25 -15.97
C VAL A 346 18.14 4.44 -17.26
N ARG A 347 17.96 5.66 -17.73
CA ARG A 347 17.30 5.94 -19.00
C ARG A 347 18.03 5.26 -20.17
N TYR A 348 19.34 5.44 -20.29
CA TYR A 348 20.14 4.79 -21.32
C TYR A 348 20.09 3.25 -21.24
N THR A 349 20.03 2.68 -20.06
CA THR A 349 19.90 1.23 -19.90
C THR A 349 18.55 0.72 -20.42
N ILE A 350 17.47 1.43 -20.09
CA ILE A 350 16.11 1.12 -20.56
C ILE A 350 16.05 1.19 -22.10
N GLU A 351 16.61 2.22 -22.71
CA GLU A 351 16.71 2.40 -24.18
C GLU A 351 17.55 1.30 -24.81
N ARG A 352 18.75 1.04 -24.29
CA ARG A 352 19.68 0.04 -24.82
C ARG A 352 19.12 -1.38 -24.80
N ASP A 353 18.42 -1.75 -23.72
CA ASP A 353 17.93 -3.10 -23.48
C ASP A 353 16.53 -3.32 -24.10
N GLY A 354 16.02 -2.36 -24.91
CA GLY A 354 14.76 -2.47 -25.65
C GLY A 354 13.49 -2.41 -24.81
N TYR A 355 13.58 -2.01 -23.55
CA TYR A 355 12.42 -1.92 -22.66
C TYR A 355 11.45 -0.80 -23.04
N LEU A 356 11.88 0.21 -23.82
CA LEU A 356 10.99 1.26 -24.32
C LEU A 356 9.87 0.71 -25.20
N ASP A 357 10.19 -0.25 -26.10
CA ASP A 357 9.20 -0.89 -26.96
C ASP A 357 8.21 -1.70 -26.11
N THR A 358 8.70 -2.41 -25.10
CA THR A 358 7.86 -3.15 -24.15
C THR A 358 6.94 -2.21 -23.37
N PHE A 359 7.42 -1.04 -22.96
CA PHE A 359 6.60 -0.04 -22.26
C PHE A 359 5.57 0.61 -23.19
N ALA A 360 5.94 0.91 -24.44
CA ALA A 360 5.01 1.45 -25.43
C ALA A 360 3.87 0.46 -25.76
N GLU A 361 4.16 -0.85 -25.84
CA GLU A 361 3.16 -1.89 -26.06
C GLU A 361 2.10 -1.99 -24.96
N ILE A 362 2.45 -1.65 -23.71
CA ILE A 362 1.51 -1.63 -22.57
C ILE A 362 0.90 -0.25 -22.33
N GLY A 363 1.21 0.75 -23.17
CA GLY A 363 0.64 2.09 -23.11
C GLY A 363 1.32 3.02 -22.09
N ALA A 364 2.61 2.83 -21.85
CA ALA A 364 3.45 3.70 -21.01
C ALA A 364 4.09 4.81 -21.84
#